data_da004d362df44172f331b0f21f090358
#
_entry.id   da004d362df44172f331b0f21f090358
#
_cell.length_a   1.000
_cell.length_b   1.000
_cell.length_c   1.000
_cell.angle_alpha   90.00
_cell.angle_beta   90.00
_cell.angle_gamma   90.00
#
_symmetry.space_group_name_H-M   'P 1'
#
loop_
_entity.id
_entity.type
_entity.pdbx_description
1 polymer ?
#
loop_
_entity_poly.entity_id
_entity_poly.type
_entity_poly.pdbx_seq_one_letter_code
_entity_poly.pdbx_strand_id
1 'polypeptide(L)'
;SLAGKKLATVSEESIISILRADIADFELAAKDKEIGVVNWVGDGIANVDGIDHAFYGEIVLFDCGVKGMVQDVRRDEIGVILFGRDTEIKEGSRVVRTGKMAGIPVGDAFLGRIVDALGAPIDGQGDIAQDGYRPIENPAPSIVDRKSVSVPMETGILSIDSMFPIGRGQRELIIGDRQTGKTSIAMDTILNQKGKDVVCVY
;
A
#
# COMPACT_ATOMS: atom_id res chain seq x y z
N SER A 1 36.44 -14.75 -15.30
CA SER A 1 36.69 -13.69 -14.31
C SER A 1 35.35 -13.16 -13.81
N LEU A 2 34.89 -13.65 -12.64
CA LEU A 2 33.68 -13.18 -11.94
C LEU A 2 34.07 -11.93 -11.14
N ALA A 3 33.69 -10.77 -11.66
CA ALA A 3 33.77 -9.53 -10.88
C ALA A 3 32.63 -9.48 -9.90
N GLY A 4 32.97 -9.52 -8.59
CA GLY A 4 32.02 -9.45 -7.49
C GLY A 4 31.23 -8.13 -7.51
N LYS A 5 29.91 -8.22 -7.54
CA LYS A 5 29.04 -7.12 -7.19
C LYS A 5 29.26 -6.80 -5.70
N LYS A 6 29.87 -5.65 -5.41
CA LYS A 6 29.85 -5.06 -4.08
C LYS A 6 28.40 -4.82 -3.70
N LEU A 7 27.93 -5.49 -2.64
CA LEU A 7 26.77 -5.05 -1.89
C LEU A 7 27.04 -3.61 -1.42
N ALA A 8 26.18 -2.69 -1.83
CA ALA A 8 26.22 -1.32 -1.35
C ALA A 8 25.91 -1.38 0.16
N THR A 9 26.93 -1.23 0.98
CA THR A 9 26.78 -0.94 2.40
C THR A 9 26.10 0.43 2.48
N VAL A 10 24.86 0.45 2.94
CA VAL A 10 24.15 1.69 3.31
C VAL A 10 25.04 2.33 4.37
N SER A 11 25.62 3.50 4.10
CA SER A 11 26.49 4.17 5.05
C SER A 11 25.67 4.66 6.25
N GLU A 12 26.30 4.67 7.45
CA GLU A 12 25.66 5.21 8.65
C GLU A 12 25.11 6.63 8.43
N GLU A 13 25.78 7.42 7.60
CA GLU A 13 25.33 8.77 7.22
C GLU A 13 24.02 8.78 6.41
N SER A 14 23.78 7.76 5.55
CA SER A 14 22.51 7.64 4.82
C SER A 14 21.36 7.23 5.73
N ILE A 15 21.60 6.38 6.73
CA ILE A 15 20.59 6.01 7.74
C ILE A 15 20.23 7.23 8.60
N ILE A 16 21.24 7.97 9.03
CA ILE A 16 21.04 9.21 9.82
C ILE A 16 20.29 10.28 9.02
N SER A 17 20.55 10.40 7.71
CA SER A 17 19.83 11.36 6.86
C SER A 17 18.36 10.99 6.67
N ILE A 18 18.05 9.70 6.51
CA ILE A 18 16.67 9.20 6.41
C ILE A 18 15.93 9.44 7.74
N LEU A 19 16.54 9.07 8.87
CA LEU A 19 15.96 9.32 10.19
C LEU A 19 15.73 10.80 10.49
N ARG A 20 16.63 11.68 10.04
CA ARG A 20 16.46 13.12 10.17
C ARG A 20 15.34 13.67 9.29
N ALA A 21 15.15 13.12 8.09
CA ALA A 21 14.05 13.48 7.21
C ALA A 21 12.71 13.06 7.83
N ASP A 22 12.61 11.84 8.36
CA ASP A 22 11.39 11.33 9.02
C ASP A 22 11.05 12.15 10.29
N ILE A 23 12.05 12.52 11.09
CA ILE A 23 11.87 13.40 12.27
C ILE A 23 11.44 14.81 11.85
N ALA A 24 12.02 15.37 10.79
CA ALA A 24 11.65 16.67 10.28
C ALA A 24 10.22 16.71 9.73
N ASP A 25 9.80 15.66 9.06
CA ASP A 25 8.41 15.49 8.59
C ASP A 25 7.43 15.37 9.76
N PHE A 26 7.82 14.67 10.83
CA PHE A 26 7.04 14.60 12.06
C PHE A 26 6.92 15.99 12.73
N GLU A 27 8.03 16.74 12.90
CA GLU A 27 8.01 18.05 13.49
C GLU A 27 7.21 19.07 12.66
N LEU A 28 7.25 18.99 11.32
CA LEU A 28 6.43 19.81 10.43
C LEU A 28 4.95 19.46 10.55
N ALA A 29 4.62 18.17 10.67
CA ALA A 29 3.25 17.71 10.86
C ALA A 29 2.70 18.09 12.24
N ALA A 30 3.54 18.16 13.26
CA ALA A 30 3.16 18.47 14.64
C ALA A 30 2.88 19.97 14.89
N LYS A 31 3.33 20.87 14.01
CA LYS A 31 3.29 22.32 14.25
C LYS A 31 1.90 22.94 14.37
N ASP A 32 0.86 22.30 13.77
CA ASP A 32 -0.53 22.81 13.76
C ASP A 32 -1.59 21.70 13.99
N LYS A 33 -1.19 20.55 14.55
CA LYS A 33 -2.09 19.38 14.66
C LYS A 33 -2.10 18.82 16.07
N GLU A 34 -3.19 18.12 16.40
CA GLU A 34 -3.32 17.40 17.65
C GLU A 34 -2.25 16.31 17.78
N ILE A 35 -1.63 16.28 18.94
CA ILE A 35 -0.62 15.27 19.30
C ILE A 35 -1.26 14.35 20.33
N GLY A 36 -1.31 13.07 20.01
CA GLY A 36 -1.74 12.03 20.91
C GLY A 36 -0.59 11.26 21.54
N VAL A 37 -0.94 10.43 22.48
CA VAL A 37 -0.03 9.53 23.20
C VAL A 37 -0.55 8.10 23.14
N VAL A 38 0.34 7.16 22.89
CA VAL A 38 0.02 5.74 22.87
C VAL A 38 -0.15 5.23 24.28
N ASN A 39 -1.31 4.66 24.60
CA ASN A 39 -1.59 4.03 25.88
C ASN A 39 -1.30 2.55 25.89
N TRP A 40 -1.50 1.90 24.76
CA TRP A 40 -1.26 0.47 24.59
C TRP A 40 -0.89 0.16 23.14
N VAL A 41 -0.01 -0.82 22.96
CA VAL A 41 0.37 -1.32 21.65
C VAL A 41 0.58 -2.84 21.70
N GLY A 42 0.07 -3.54 20.70
CA GLY A 42 0.23 -4.98 20.55
C GLY A 42 -0.54 -5.51 19.34
N ASP A 43 -0.09 -6.64 18.81
CA ASP A 43 -0.74 -7.34 17.69
C ASP A 43 -1.02 -6.46 16.46
N GLY A 44 -0.15 -5.47 16.19
CA GLY A 44 -0.32 -4.55 15.07
C GLY A 44 -1.37 -3.46 15.27
N ILE A 45 -1.83 -3.25 16.52
CA ILE A 45 -2.81 -2.22 16.90
C ILE A 45 -2.19 -1.33 17.97
N ALA A 46 -2.50 -0.05 17.96
CA ALA A 46 -2.19 0.90 19.03
C ALA A 46 -3.46 1.62 19.47
N ASN A 47 -3.63 1.79 20.79
CA ASN A 47 -4.65 2.66 21.36
C ASN A 47 -4.00 3.99 21.73
N VAL A 48 -4.63 5.07 21.30
CA VAL A 48 -4.08 6.44 21.36
C VAL A 48 -5.10 7.36 22.01
N ASP A 49 -4.63 8.23 22.90
CA ASP A 49 -5.40 9.33 23.49
C ASP A 49 -4.92 10.69 22.96
N GLY A 50 -5.78 11.72 23.07
CA GLY A 50 -5.41 13.10 22.78
C GLY A 50 -5.49 13.52 21.32
N ILE A 51 -6.12 12.69 20.47
CA ILE A 51 -6.45 13.03 19.08
C ILE A 51 -7.96 12.98 18.85
N ASP A 52 -8.71 13.73 19.64
CA ASP A 52 -10.19 13.62 19.74
C ASP A 52 -10.93 13.95 18.44
N HIS A 53 -10.31 14.71 17.53
CA HIS A 53 -10.90 15.05 16.24
C HIS A 53 -10.45 14.10 15.11
N ALA A 54 -9.77 12.98 15.41
CA ALA A 54 -9.43 11.99 14.42
C ALA A 54 -10.70 11.34 13.85
N PHE A 55 -10.68 11.04 12.57
CA PHE A 55 -11.81 10.40 11.90
C PHE A 55 -11.42 9.01 11.39
N TYR A 56 -12.42 8.15 11.21
CA TYR A 56 -12.24 6.82 10.67
C TYR A 56 -11.51 6.87 9.32
N GLY A 57 -10.49 6.02 9.16
CA GLY A 57 -9.67 5.97 7.95
C GLY A 57 -8.60 7.06 7.86
N GLU A 58 -8.43 7.92 8.86
CA GLU A 58 -7.35 8.91 8.88
C GLU A 58 -5.99 8.25 9.08
N ILE A 59 -4.98 8.70 8.33
CA ILE A 59 -3.58 8.32 8.56
C ILE A 59 -3.01 9.15 9.70
N VAL A 60 -2.38 8.47 10.64
CA VAL A 60 -1.60 9.05 11.73
C VAL A 60 -0.14 8.64 11.61
N LEU A 61 0.75 9.49 12.11
CA LEU A 61 2.20 9.28 12.08
C LEU A 61 2.74 9.20 13.50
N PHE A 62 3.44 8.12 13.80
CA PHE A 62 4.14 7.93 15.07
C PHE A 62 5.53 8.56 15.02
N ASP A 63 6.08 8.90 16.18
CA ASP A 63 7.41 9.54 16.34
C ASP A 63 8.57 8.67 15.82
N CYS A 64 8.39 7.37 15.73
CA CYS A 64 9.33 6.44 15.12
C CYS A 64 9.22 6.35 13.58
N GLY A 65 8.35 7.15 12.93
CA GLY A 65 8.13 7.12 11.47
C GLY A 65 7.12 6.08 10.99
N VAL A 66 6.64 5.20 11.87
CA VAL A 66 5.57 4.23 11.52
C VAL A 66 4.27 4.98 11.27
N LYS A 67 3.57 4.60 10.20
CA LYS A 67 2.23 5.10 9.89
C LYS A 67 1.17 4.13 10.42
N GLY A 68 0.02 4.68 10.76
CA GLY A 68 -1.14 3.90 11.13
C GLY A 68 -2.43 4.51 10.57
N MET A 69 -3.49 3.74 10.58
CA MET A 69 -4.81 4.16 10.15
C MET A 69 -5.79 4.06 11.32
N VAL A 70 -6.54 5.10 11.55
CA VAL A 70 -7.61 5.13 12.55
C VAL A 70 -8.73 4.19 12.10
N GLN A 71 -9.01 3.16 12.91
CA GLN A 71 -10.02 2.16 12.63
C GLN A 71 -11.21 2.23 13.58
N ASP A 72 -10.97 2.61 14.83
CA ASP A 72 -11.99 2.69 15.85
C ASP A 72 -11.90 4.05 16.57
N VAL A 73 -13.01 4.75 16.64
CA VAL A 73 -13.11 6.04 17.33
C VAL A 73 -14.08 5.88 18.47
N ARG A 74 -13.56 5.79 19.69
CA ARG A 74 -14.32 5.73 20.94
C ARG A 74 -14.25 7.07 21.66
N ARG A 75 -15.02 7.20 22.72
CA ARG A 75 -15.09 8.43 23.49
C ARG A 75 -13.76 8.79 24.18
N ASP A 76 -13.06 7.78 24.69
CA ASP A 76 -11.90 7.95 25.54
C ASP A 76 -10.60 7.38 24.92
N GLU A 77 -10.68 6.70 23.79
CA GLU A 77 -9.52 6.13 23.10
C GLU A 77 -9.77 5.96 21.60
N ILE A 78 -8.69 6.00 20.84
CA ILE A 78 -8.72 5.81 19.39
C ILE A 78 -7.87 4.60 19.03
N GLY A 79 -8.50 3.60 18.39
CA GLY A 79 -7.83 2.41 17.89
C GLY A 79 -7.21 2.66 16.51
N VAL A 80 -5.91 2.40 16.40
CA VAL A 80 -5.12 2.61 15.19
C VAL A 80 -4.51 1.29 14.74
N ILE A 81 -4.72 0.91 13.48
CA ILE A 81 -4.02 -0.22 12.85
C ILE A 81 -2.66 0.27 12.36
N LEU A 82 -1.60 -0.44 12.69
CA LEU A 82 -0.24 -0.08 12.33
C LEU A 82 0.15 -0.62 10.96
N PHE A 83 0.79 0.20 10.14
CA PHE A 83 1.38 -0.18 8.84
C PHE A 83 2.89 -0.46 8.95
N GLY A 84 3.35 -0.90 10.10
CA GLY A 84 4.74 -1.19 10.37
C GLY A 84 4.88 -2.15 11.55
N ARG A 85 6.10 -2.28 12.06
CA ARG A 85 6.37 -3.13 13.22
C ARG A 85 5.91 -2.42 14.49
N ASP A 86 5.10 -3.11 15.27
CA ASP A 86 4.66 -2.66 16.61
C ASP A 86 5.81 -2.54 17.62
N THR A 87 6.90 -3.30 17.39
CA THR A 87 8.10 -3.28 18.24
C THR A 87 8.83 -1.93 18.29
N GLU A 88 8.57 -1.06 17.32
CA GLU A 88 9.14 0.29 17.23
C GLU A 88 8.33 1.31 18.03
N ILE A 89 7.12 0.99 18.41
CA ILE A 89 6.18 1.84 19.15
C ILE A 89 6.11 1.35 20.61
N LYS A 90 6.10 2.28 21.54
CA LYS A 90 5.99 2.00 22.99
C LYS A 90 4.84 2.80 23.59
N GLU A 91 4.37 2.35 24.73
CA GLU A 91 3.51 3.18 25.58
C GLU A 91 4.20 4.50 25.88
N GLY A 92 3.48 5.60 25.72
CA GLY A 92 4.01 6.94 25.81
C GLY A 92 4.60 7.51 24.50
N SER A 93 4.73 6.73 23.42
CA SER A 93 5.11 7.23 22.10
C SER A 93 4.11 8.29 21.62
N ARG A 94 4.61 9.29 20.91
CA ARG A 94 3.79 10.37 20.37
C ARG A 94 3.25 10.01 19.02
N VAL A 95 2.01 10.44 18.76
CA VAL A 95 1.34 10.26 17.48
C VAL A 95 0.75 11.59 17.02
N VAL A 96 0.83 11.86 15.72
CA VAL A 96 0.34 13.09 15.11
C VAL A 96 -0.66 12.75 14.02
N ARG A 97 -1.76 13.49 13.99
CA ARG A 97 -2.74 13.41 12.93
C ARG A 97 -2.19 13.99 11.63
N THR A 98 -2.48 13.35 10.50
CA THR A 98 -2.13 13.90 9.20
C THR A 98 -3.27 14.70 8.56
N GLY A 99 -4.51 14.49 9.00
CA GLY A 99 -5.71 15.05 8.38
C GLY A 99 -6.01 14.47 6.98
N LYS A 100 -5.32 13.39 6.60
CA LYS A 100 -5.51 12.72 5.30
C LYS A 100 -6.14 11.36 5.50
N MET A 101 -7.15 11.05 4.70
CA MET A 101 -7.74 9.70 4.64
C MET A 101 -6.71 8.71 4.07
N ALA A 102 -6.74 7.48 4.56
CA ALA A 102 -5.91 6.40 4.03
C ALA A 102 -6.14 6.22 2.54
N GLY A 103 -5.08 6.24 1.77
CA GLY A 103 -5.15 6.20 0.33
C GLY A 103 -3.80 5.87 -0.28
N ILE A 104 -3.76 5.84 -1.59
CA ILE A 104 -2.57 5.56 -2.37
C ILE A 104 -2.33 6.68 -3.38
N PRO A 105 -1.08 7.12 -3.57
CA PRO A 105 -0.75 8.01 -4.66
C PRO A 105 -0.98 7.31 -6.00
N VAL A 106 -1.43 8.06 -6.99
CA VAL A 106 -1.71 7.56 -8.34
C VAL A 106 -1.06 8.45 -9.40
N GLY A 107 -0.77 7.87 -10.55
CA GLY A 107 -0.19 8.57 -11.69
C GLY A 107 0.39 7.59 -12.71
N ASP A 108 0.61 8.04 -13.93
CA ASP A 108 1.19 7.23 -14.99
C ASP A 108 2.65 6.82 -14.71
N ALA A 109 3.35 7.58 -13.86
CA ALA A 109 4.72 7.27 -13.44
C ALA A 109 4.84 5.98 -12.60
N PHE A 110 3.72 5.44 -12.12
CA PHE A 110 3.68 4.15 -11.41
C PHE A 110 3.77 2.94 -12.35
N LEU A 111 3.57 3.14 -13.66
CA LEU A 111 3.69 2.05 -14.64
C LEU A 111 5.13 1.55 -14.72
N GLY A 112 5.31 0.23 -14.58
CA GLY A 112 6.62 -0.41 -14.57
C GLY A 112 7.39 -0.31 -13.25
N ARG A 113 6.78 0.22 -12.18
CA ARG A 113 7.38 0.37 -10.86
C ARG A 113 6.87 -0.70 -9.89
N ILE A 114 7.67 -0.99 -8.87
CA ILE A 114 7.27 -1.87 -7.75
C ILE A 114 7.15 -1.01 -6.50
N VAL A 115 5.97 -1.06 -5.90
CA VAL A 115 5.61 -0.25 -4.74
C VAL A 115 5.06 -1.13 -3.61
N ASP A 116 5.14 -0.62 -2.39
CA ASP A 116 4.48 -1.22 -1.23
C ASP A 116 2.96 -0.92 -1.21
N ALA A 117 2.28 -1.41 -0.19
CA ALA A 117 0.84 -1.20 -0.02
C ALA A 117 0.42 0.26 0.19
N LEU A 118 1.35 1.15 0.51
CA LEU A 118 1.13 2.59 0.69
C LEU A 118 1.57 3.41 -0.52
N GLY A 119 2.06 2.74 -1.59
CA GLY A 119 2.53 3.37 -2.80
C GLY A 119 3.98 3.87 -2.73
N ALA A 120 4.74 3.53 -1.68
CA ALA A 120 6.16 3.85 -1.63
C ALA A 120 6.98 2.91 -2.53
N PRO A 121 7.95 3.42 -3.32
CA PRO A 121 8.75 2.59 -4.21
C PRO A 121 9.70 1.68 -3.42
N ILE A 122 9.72 0.38 -3.79
CA ILE A 122 10.60 -0.63 -3.21
C ILE A 122 11.58 -1.24 -4.24
N ASP A 123 11.58 -0.72 -5.45
CA ASP A 123 12.40 -1.19 -6.57
C ASP A 123 13.79 -0.53 -6.66
N GLY A 124 14.10 0.39 -5.76
CA GLY A 124 15.39 1.10 -5.73
C GLY A 124 15.59 2.12 -6.85
N GLN A 125 14.54 2.49 -7.59
CA GLN A 125 14.61 3.43 -8.72
C GLN A 125 14.29 4.89 -8.33
N GLY A 126 14.24 5.20 -7.04
CA GLY A 126 13.94 6.54 -6.53
C GLY A 126 12.44 6.85 -6.48
N ASP A 127 12.12 8.08 -6.11
CA ASP A 127 10.76 8.54 -5.91
C ASP A 127 9.93 8.54 -7.19
N ILE A 128 8.61 8.40 -7.03
CA ILE A 128 7.65 8.37 -8.13
C ILE A 128 6.86 9.67 -8.12
N ALA A 129 6.80 10.35 -9.27
CA ALA A 129 5.96 11.54 -9.42
C ALA A 129 4.48 11.15 -9.26
N GLN A 130 3.75 11.92 -8.47
CA GLN A 130 2.34 11.68 -8.16
C GLN A 130 1.48 12.68 -8.92
N ASP A 131 0.47 12.20 -9.63
CA ASP A 131 -0.52 13.06 -10.31
C ASP A 131 -1.75 13.31 -9.44
N GLY A 132 -1.99 12.44 -8.45
CA GLY A 132 -3.12 12.53 -7.54
C GLY A 132 -3.05 11.53 -6.40
N TYR A 133 -4.11 11.52 -5.60
CA TYR A 133 -4.26 10.64 -4.45
C TYR A 133 -5.68 10.07 -4.42
N ARG A 134 -5.82 8.76 -4.21
CA ARG A 134 -7.12 8.11 -4.12
C ARG A 134 -7.28 7.39 -2.78
N PRO A 135 -8.40 7.54 -2.11
CA PRO A 135 -8.68 6.80 -0.88
C PRO A 135 -8.77 5.29 -1.16
N ILE A 136 -8.33 4.48 -0.20
CA ILE A 136 -8.40 3.01 -0.28
C ILE A 136 -9.86 2.56 -0.31
N GLU A 137 -10.70 3.17 0.52
CA GLU A 137 -12.12 2.87 0.59
C GLU A 137 -12.91 3.77 -0.34
N ASN A 138 -13.55 3.17 -1.34
CA ASN A 138 -14.48 3.82 -2.23
C ASN A 138 -15.76 2.99 -2.31
N PRO A 139 -16.94 3.62 -2.40
CA PRO A 139 -18.18 2.88 -2.59
C PRO A 139 -18.10 2.08 -3.90
N ALA A 140 -18.42 0.79 -3.82
CA ALA A 140 -18.49 -0.05 -5.00
C ALA A 140 -19.69 0.34 -5.86
N PRO A 141 -19.59 0.26 -7.21
CA PRO A 141 -20.72 0.49 -8.08
C PRO A 141 -21.84 -0.51 -7.80
N SER A 142 -23.08 -0.05 -7.84
CA SER A 142 -24.25 -0.88 -7.62
C SER A 142 -24.41 -1.96 -8.71
N ILE A 143 -25.27 -2.93 -8.49
CA ILE A 143 -25.54 -3.98 -9.49
C ILE A 143 -26.09 -3.37 -10.79
N VAL A 144 -26.88 -2.31 -10.69
CA VAL A 144 -27.48 -1.62 -11.85
C VAL A 144 -26.43 -0.88 -12.68
N ASP A 145 -25.41 -0.36 -12.02
CA ASP A 145 -24.33 0.41 -12.69
C ASP A 145 -23.30 -0.50 -13.38
N ARG A 146 -23.33 -1.80 -13.09
CA ARG A 146 -22.36 -2.75 -13.66
C ARG A 146 -22.75 -3.19 -15.05
N LYS A 147 -21.81 -3.09 -15.98
CA LYS A 147 -21.95 -3.65 -17.33
C LYS A 147 -21.76 -5.17 -17.28
N SER A 148 -22.62 -5.89 -18.03
CA SER A 148 -22.46 -7.34 -18.21
C SER A 148 -21.13 -7.68 -18.86
N VAL A 149 -20.53 -8.78 -18.45
CA VAL A 149 -19.28 -9.31 -19.03
C VAL A 149 -19.60 -9.86 -20.42
N SER A 150 -19.07 -9.24 -21.47
CA SER A 150 -19.34 -9.59 -22.87
C SER A 150 -18.10 -9.57 -23.75
N VAL A 151 -16.97 -9.11 -23.24
CA VAL A 151 -15.72 -8.99 -23.99
C VAL A 151 -14.72 -10.02 -23.46
N PRO A 152 -14.21 -10.96 -24.27
CA PRO A 152 -13.23 -11.93 -23.83
C PRO A 152 -11.88 -11.27 -23.57
N MET A 153 -11.16 -11.83 -22.60
CA MET A 153 -9.75 -11.55 -22.35
C MET A 153 -8.91 -12.62 -23.04
N GLU A 154 -8.02 -12.23 -23.90
CA GLU A 154 -7.08 -13.16 -24.54
C GLU A 154 -5.91 -13.45 -23.61
N THR A 155 -5.90 -14.65 -23.03
CA THR A 155 -4.81 -15.07 -22.14
C THR A 155 -3.58 -15.55 -22.92
N GLY A 156 -3.74 -15.94 -24.18
CA GLY A 156 -2.71 -16.58 -25.00
C GLY A 156 -2.50 -18.05 -24.71
N ILE A 157 -3.30 -18.62 -23.81
CA ILE A 157 -3.28 -20.04 -23.46
C ILE A 157 -4.42 -20.72 -24.20
N LEU A 158 -4.09 -21.55 -25.20
CA LEU A 158 -5.06 -22.15 -26.11
C LEU A 158 -6.19 -22.89 -25.39
N SER A 159 -5.88 -23.64 -24.36
CA SER A 159 -6.88 -24.40 -23.59
C SER A 159 -7.89 -23.51 -22.86
N ILE A 160 -7.45 -22.36 -22.40
CA ILE A 160 -8.33 -21.37 -21.73
C ILE A 160 -9.15 -20.62 -22.78
N ASP A 161 -8.48 -20.03 -23.75
CA ASP A 161 -9.13 -19.13 -24.72
C ASP A 161 -10.13 -19.85 -25.62
N SER A 162 -9.91 -21.16 -25.91
CA SER A 162 -10.78 -21.93 -26.78
C SER A 162 -11.94 -22.65 -26.07
N MET A 163 -11.75 -23.08 -24.82
CA MET A 163 -12.73 -23.88 -24.09
C MET A 163 -13.44 -23.15 -22.98
N PHE A 164 -12.72 -22.32 -22.26
CA PHE A 164 -13.21 -21.58 -21.08
C PHE A 164 -12.74 -20.11 -21.09
N PRO A 165 -13.17 -19.33 -22.11
CA PRO A 165 -12.68 -17.97 -22.26
C PRO A 165 -13.05 -17.12 -21.03
N ILE A 166 -12.06 -16.38 -20.53
CA ILE A 166 -12.23 -15.44 -19.42
C ILE A 166 -12.74 -14.12 -19.98
N GLY A 167 -13.77 -13.56 -19.35
CA GLY A 167 -14.31 -12.26 -19.73
C GLY A 167 -13.66 -11.10 -18.97
N ARG A 168 -13.55 -9.95 -19.61
CA ARG A 168 -13.10 -8.70 -18.96
C ARG A 168 -14.10 -8.28 -17.89
N GLY A 169 -13.63 -8.23 -16.64
CA GLY A 169 -14.45 -7.99 -15.44
C GLY A 169 -14.82 -9.26 -14.66
N GLN A 170 -14.39 -10.41 -15.12
CA GLN A 170 -14.59 -11.69 -14.45
C GLN A 170 -13.53 -11.91 -13.35
N ARG A 171 -13.90 -12.65 -12.31
CA ARG A 171 -12.98 -13.11 -11.26
C ARG A 171 -12.71 -14.59 -11.50
N GLU A 172 -11.43 -14.93 -11.60
CA GLU A 172 -10.98 -16.31 -11.82
C GLU A 172 -10.17 -16.83 -10.64
N LEU A 173 -10.36 -18.12 -10.35
CA LEU A 173 -9.60 -18.85 -9.35
C LEU A 173 -8.64 -19.81 -10.05
N ILE A 174 -7.33 -19.64 -9.82
CA ILE A 174 -6.30 -20.58 -10.25
C ILE A 174 -5.89 -21.43 -9.04
N ILE A 175 -6.33 -22.69 -9.00
CA ILE A 175 -6.09 -23.60 -7.89
C ILE A 175 -5.23 -24.79 -8.33
N GLY A 176 -4.37 -25.27 -7.44
CA GLY A 176 -3.51 -26.43 -7.64
C GLY A 176 -2.46 -26.55 -6.55
N ASP A 177 -1.75 -27.66 -6.51
CA ASP A 177 -0.67 -27.93 -5.56
C ASP A 177 0.53 -26.97 -5.74
N ARG A 178 1.51 -27.09 -4.85
CA ARG A 178 2.76 -26.32 -4.94
C ARG A 178 3.47 -26.65 -6.26
N GLN A 179 4.06 -25.64 -6.90
CA GLN A 179 4.89 -25.75 -8.11
C GLN A 179 4.17 -26.35 -9.35
N THR A 180 2.84 -26.26 -9.43
CA THR A 180 2.06 -26.72 -10.59
C THR A 180 1.89 -25.70 -11.70
N GLY A 181 2.61 -24.57 -11.64
CA GLY A 181 2.58 -23.55 -12.70
C GLY A 181 1.45 -22.51 -12.59
N LYS A 182 0.79 -22.38 -11.43
CA LYS A 182 -0.26 -21.35 -11.21
C LYS A 182 0.18 -19.94 -11.56
N THR A 183 1.34 -19.56 -11.05
CA THR A 183 1.94 -18.23 -11.29
C THR A 183 2.31 -18.07 -12.77
N SER A 184 2.76 -19.13 -13.46
CA SER A 184 3.11 -19.07 -14.88
C SER A 184 1.89 -18.72 -15.74
N ILE A 185 0.72 -19.26 -15.44
CA ILE A 185 -0.54 -18.90 -16.12
C ILE A 185 -0.84 -17.40 -15.97
N ALA A 186 -0.71 -16.85 -14.77
CA ALA A 186 -0.91 -15.42 -14.53
C ALA A 186 0.12 -14.57 -15.28
N MET A 187 1.40 -14.95 -15.23
CA MET A 187 2.47 -14.23 -15.90
C MET A 187 2.33 -14.25 -17.41
N ASP A 188 2.02 -15.40 -18.01
CA ASP A 188 1.79 -15.52 -19.44
C ASP A 188 0.60 -14.68 -19.89
N THR A 189 -0.48 -14.66 -19.11
CA THR A 189 -1.64 -13.79 -19.36
C THR A 189 -1.24 -12.31 -19.37
N ILE A 190 -0.44 -11.87 -18.38
CA ILE A 190 0.06 -10.48 -18.30
C ILE A 190 0.92 -10.14 -19.52
N LEU A 191 1.87 -11.00 -19.89
CA LEU A 191 2.77 -10.78 -21.02
C LEU A 191 1.99 -10.68 -22.35
N ASN A 192 0.92 -11.44 -22.50
CA ASN A 192 0.06 -11.41 -23.69
C ASN A 192 -0.85 -10.17 -23.79
N GLN A 193 -0.91 -9.32 -22.75
CA GLN A 193 -1.63 -8.04 -22.83
C GLN A 193 -0.83 -6.91 -23.50
N LYS A 194 0.45 -7.14 -23.81
CA LYS A 194 1.28 -6.12 -24.46
C LYS A 194 0.65 -5.63 -25.77
N GLY A 195 0.43 -4.33 -25.89
CA GLY A 195 -0.17 -3.71 -27.07
C GLY A 195 -1.70 -3.81 -27.17
N LYS A 196 -2.40 -4.28 -26.10
CA LYS A 196 -3.86 -4.44 -26.09
C LYS A 196 -4.59 -3.37 -25.25
N ASP A 197 -3.92 -2.29 -24.90
CA ASP A 197 -4.46 -1.22 -24.05
C ASP A 197 -5.01 -1.73 -22.72
N VAL A 198 -4.23 -2.57 -22.05
CA VAL A 198 -4.52 -3.18 -20.75
C VAL A 198 -3.40 -2.88 -19.78
N VAL A 199 -3.73 -2.28 -18.64
CA VAL A 199 -2.81 -2.11 -17.51
C VAL A 199 -2.89 -3.35 -16.64
N CYS A 200 -1.74 -3.97 -16.36
CA CYS A 200 -1.63 -5.15 -15.52
C CYS A 200 -1.05 -4.76 -14.16
N VAL A 201 -1.65 -5.25 -13.09
CA VAL A 201 -1.17 -5.09 -11.71
C VAL A 201 -0.96 -6.48 -11.11
N TYR A 202 0.24 -6.71 -10.59
CA TYR A 202 0.62 -7.98 -9.99
C TYR A 202 1.04 -7.78 -8.54
#